data_07545b42b703fd7623499df22802c331
#
_entry.id   07545b42b703fd7623499df22802c331
#
_cell.length_a   1.000
_cell.length_b   1.000
_cell.length_c   1.000
_cell.angle_alpha   90.00
_cell.angle_beta   90.00
_cell.angle_gamma   90.00
#
_symmetry.space_group_name_H-M   'P 1'
#
loop_
_entity.id
_entity.type
_entity.pdbx_description
1 polymer ?
#
loop_
_entity_poly.entity_id
_entity_poly.type
_entity_poly.pdbx_seq_one_letter_code
_entity_poly.pdbx_strand_id
1 'polypeptide(L)'
;ASQHYQFGFHDDVKPIFSTGVGLTEETVREISRRKHEPDWMLKIRLDAYHQYRQMKLPTFGPDLSQLNLDELRYFQRPTDHVARSWDDVPQAMKTTFEKMGVPEAERKYLAGATAQYESEVVYANLKRDLSRQGIIFMDTDTAVQKHPEIVKQYFATLVHPDDNIFAALNTAVWSGGTFIYVPKGVHADAPLQSFFRINAENTGQFERTLIVVEDGASVNYVEGCTAPVYSEDSLHAAVVEVFVHPNAFCRYTTIQNWSSNVYSLETKRAEAEAGATMEWVDGNLGSKVTMKYPSIYLRGREAKGTMLSIAFANGPIDQDTGARMIHQAPHTHS
;
A
#
# COMPACT_ATOMS: atom_id res chain seq x y z
N ALA A 1 11.85 -4.84 30.13
CA ALA A 1 12.18 -6.02 29.34
C ALA A 1 11.98 -5.64 27.88
N SER A 2 13.06 -5.56 27.09
CA SER A 2 12.97 -5.35 25.65
C SER A 2 12.25 -6.57 25.07
N GLN A 3 10.98 -6.38 24.65
CA GLN A 3 10.31 -7.40 23.86
C GLN A 3 11.11 -7.55 22.58
N HIS A 4 11.58 -8.76 22.32
CA HIS A 4 12.40 -9.07 21.17
C HIS A 4 11.50 -8.97 19.92
N TYR A 5 11.63 -7.86 19.18
CA TYR A 5 10.90 -7.68 17.92
C TYR A 5 11.42 -8.69 16.89
N GLN A 6 10.60 -9.70 16.59
CA GLN A 6 11.03 -10.85 15.78
C GLN A 6 11.38 -10.53 14.32
N PHE A 7 10.90 -9.41 13.79
CA PHE A 7 11.18 -8.95 12.42
C PHE A 7 12.28 -7.90 12.33
N GLY A 8 13.01 -7.65 13.44
CA GLY A 8 14.09 -6.67 13.51
C GLY A 8 15.37 -7.03 12.75
N PHE A 9 15.44 -8.21 12.13
CA PHE A 9 16.56 -8.62 11.29
C PHE A 9 16.58 -7.83 9.97
N HIS A 10 17.74 -7.64 9.39
CA HIS A 10 17.93 -7.09 8.05
C HIS A 10 18.76 -8.06 7.21
N ASP A 11 18.66 -7.90 5.90
CA ASP A 11 19.45 -8.67 4.93
C ASP A 11 20.44 -7.74 4.23
N ASP A 12 21.63 -8.25 3.91
CA ASP A 12 22.64 -7.52 3.12
C ASP A 12 22.30 -7.61 1.62
N VAL A 13 21.14 -7.08 1.24
CA VAL A 13 20.71 -6.97 -0.15
C VAL A 13 21.11 -5.61 -0.69
N LYS A 14 22.07 -5.59 -1.60
CA LYS A 14 22.42 -4.34 -2.31
C LYS A 14 21.42 -4.10 -3.44
N PRO A 15 20.77 -2.94 -3.49
CA PRO A 15 19.91 -2.61 -4.60
C PRO A 15 20.73 -2.51 -5.90
N ILE A 16 20.15 -3.00 -7.00
CA ILE A 16 20.75 -2.85 -8.34
C ILE A 16 20.67 -1.41 -8.84
N PHE A 17 19.78 -0.63 -8.25
CA PHE A 17 19.66 0.80 -8.46
C PHE A 17 19.08 1.49 -7.22
N SER A 18 19.55 2.70 -6.98
CA SER A 18 19.00 3.60 -5.95
C SER A 18 19.08 5.04 -6.45
N THR A 19 18.04 5.82 -6.19
CA THR A 19 18.10 7.28 -6.36
C THR A 19 19.04 7.89 -5.33
N GLY A 20 19.53 9.10 -5.60
CA GLY A 20 20.20 9.90 -4.60
C GLY A 20 19.31 10.22 -3.40
N VAL A 21 19.87 10.86 -2.41
CA VAL A 21 19.16 11.42 -1.26
C VAL A 21 18.40 12.68 -1.69
N GLY A 22 17.22 12.88 -1.16
CA GLY A 22 16.35 14.01 -1.45
C GLY A 22 15.48 13.82 -2.70
N LEU A 23 14.43 14.63 -2.80
CA LEU A 23 13.47 14.57 -3.89
C LEU A 23 13.61 15.79 -4.82
N THR A 24 13.88 15.50 -6.08
CA THR A 24 13.94 16.48 -7.16
C THR A 24 12.99 16.08 -8.30
N GLU A 25 12.71 16.99 -9.21
CA GLU A 25 11.94 16.66 -10.42
C GLU A 25 12.64 15.58 -11.25
N GLU A 26 13.99 15.60 -11.32
CA GLU A 26 14.76 14.56 -12.01
C GLU A 26 14.61 13.19 -11.34
N THR A 27 14.51 13.13 -10.00
CA THR A 27 14.20 11.89 -9.28
C THR A 27 12.85 11.31 -9.73
N VAL A 28 11.83 12.15 -9.87
CA VAL A 28 10.50 11.74 -10.35
C VAL A 28 10.54 11.22 -11.79
N ARG A 29 11.26 11.94 -12.68
CA ARG A 29 11.45 11.52 -14.07
C ARG A 29 12.23 10.21 -14.18
N GLU A 30 13.25 10.01 -13.35
CA GLU A 30 14.04 8.78 -13.32
C GLU A 30 13.20 7.57 -12.88
N ILE A 31 12.34 7.71 -11.86
CA ILE A 31 11.40 6.66 -11.44
C ILE A 31 10.51 6.27 -12.63
N SER A 32 9.86 7.22 -13.27
CA SER A 32 8.97 6.98 -14.40
C SER A 32 9.67 6.31 -15.58
N ARG A 33 10.89 6.79 -15.92
CA ARG A 33 11.71 6.22 -17.00
C ARG A 33 12.06 4.74 -16.73
N ARG A 34 12.48 4.43 -15.50
CA ARG A 34 12.84 3.06 -15.11
C ARG A 34 11.66 2.10 -15.07
N LYS A 35 10.48 2.63 -14.83
CA LYS A 35 9.23 1.87 -14.86
C LYS A 35 8.60 1.82 -16.25
N HIS A 36 9.23 2.45 -17.26
CA HIS A 36 8.71 2.54 -18.63
C HIS A 36 7.26 3.05 -18.66
N GLU A 37 6.96 4.01 -17.81
CA GLU A 37 5.61 4.54 -17.70
C GLU A 37 5.17 5.33 -18.93
N PRO A 38 3.87 5.27 -19.28
CA PRO A 38 3.32 6.12 -20.33
C PRO A 38 3.31 7.60 -19.90
N ASP A 39 3.34 8.51 -20.87
CA ASP A 39 3.42 9.97 -20.65
C ASP A 39 2.33 10.51 -19.72
N TRP A 40 1.14 9.91 -19.73
CA TRP A 40 0.04 10.35 -18.86
C TRP A 40 0.35 10.09 -17.38
N MET A 41 1.05 9.01 -17.04
CA MET A 41 1.46 8.72 -15.66
C MET A 41 2.59 9.66 -15.23
N LEU A 42 3.59 9.88 -16.10
CA LEU A 42 4.64 10.87 -15.83
C LEU A 42 4.03 12.26 -15.55
N LYS A 43 3.03 12.66 -16.34
CA LYS A 43 2.33 13.94 -16.10
C LYS A 43 1.70 13.99 -14.72
N ILE A 44 0.97 12.94 -14.29
CA ILE A 44 0.36 12.87 -12.96
C ILE A 44 1.43 13.00 -11.86
N ARG A 45 2.56 12.32 -12.02
CA ARG A 45 3.67 12.39 -11.05
C ARG A 45 4.25 13.80 -10.93
N LEU A 46 4.48 14.46 -12.06
CA LEU A 46 5.06 15.81 -12.07
C LEU A 46 4.08 16.84 -11.49
N ASP A 47 2.80 16.74 -11.84
CA ASP A 47 1.77 17.62 -11.27
C ASP A 47 1.70 17.44 -9.75
N ALA A 48 1.75 16.20 -9.25
CA ALA A 48 1.78 15.89 -7.83
C ALA A 48 3.07 16.37 -7.14
N TYR A 49 4.23 16.26 -7.80
CA TYR A 49 5.49 16.79 -7.28
C TYR A 49 5.43 18.31 -7.10
N HIS A 50 4.89 19.04 -8.08
CA HIS A 50 4.75 20.49 -7.96
C HIS A 50 3.78 20.89 -6.84
N GLN A 51 2.71 20.13 -6.61
CA GLN A 51 1.82 20.33 -5.46
C GLN A 51 2.54 20.04 -4.14
N TYR A 52 3.24 18.92 -4.03
CA TYR A 52 4.04 18.56 -2.86
C TYR A 52 5.00 19.69 -2.45
N ARG A 53 5.71 20.29 -3.42
CA ARG A 53 6.66 21.38 -3.17
C ARG A 53 6.03 22.64 -2.55
N GLN A 54 4.71 22.79 -2.64
CA GLN A 54 3.98 23.95 -2.09
C GLN A 54 3.32 23.64 -0.74
N MET A 55 3.24 22.35 -0.36
CA MET A 55 2.60 21.91 0.87
C MET A 55 3.55 21.99 2.07
N LYS A 56 2.93 22.03 3.26
CA LYS A 56 3.64 21.95 4.54
C LYS A 56 3.19 20.70 5.29
N LEU A 57 4.05 20.24 6.19
CA LEU A 57 3.66 19.19 7.14
C LEU A 57 2.42 19.60 7.93
N PRO A 58 1.52 18.67 8.27
CA PRO A 58 0.36 18.95 9.07
C PRO A 58 0.76 19.48 10.46
N THR A 59 -0.05 20.37 11.00
CA THR A 59 0.12 20.95 12.35
C THR A 59 -0.78 20.28 13.38
N PHE A 60 -1.51 19.25 13.00
CA PHE A 60 -2.36 18.42 13.84
C PHE A 60 -1.83 16.98 13.88
N GLY A 61 -2.27 16.21 14.87
CA GLY A 61 -1.80 14.83 15.06
C GLY A 61 -0.43 14.76 15.73
N PRO A 62 0.33 13.69 15.48
CA PRO A 62 1.65 13.47 16.05
C PRO A 62 2.68 14.50 15.63
N ASP A 63 3.72 14.68 16.45
CA ASP A 63 4.85 15.53 16.10
C ASP A 63 5.69 14.91 14.99
N LEU A 64 5.75 15.58 13.84
CA LEU A 64 6.52 15.20 12.67
C LEU A 64 7.78 16.04 12.47
N SER A 65 8.14 16.91 13.44
CA SER A 65 9.26 17.85 13.32
C SER A 65 10.63 17.18 13.12
N GLN A 66 10.77 15.92 13.55
CA GLN A 66 11.99 15.13 13.37
C GLN A 66 12.04 14.39 12.02
N LEU A 67 10.94 14.35 11.27
CA LEU A 67 10.92 13.71 9.96
C LEU A 67 11.60 14.60 8.92
N ASN A 68 12.79 14.21 8.50
CA ASN A 68 13.53 14.95 7.47
C ASN A 68 13.33 14.31 6.09
N LEU A 69 12.39 14.86 5.31
CA LEU A 69 12.08 14.38 3.98
C LEU A 69 13.25 14.61 2.98
N ASP A 70 14.13 15.57 3.23
CA ASP A 70 15.26 15.86 2.33
C ASP A 70 16.42 14.85 2.47
N GLU A 71 16.43 14.04 3.54
CA GLU A 71 17.46 13.01 3.79
C GLU A 71 17.05 11.61 3.36
N LEU A 72 15.81 11.43 2.87
CA LEU A 72 15.32 10.12 2.44
C LEU A 72 15.77 9.78 1.00
N ARG A 73 15.90 8.48 0.75
CA ARG A 73 15.95 7.91 -0.60
C ARG A 73 14.55 7.51 -1.03
N TYR A 74 14.15 7.94 -2.20
CA TYR A 74 12.76 7.83 -2.66
C TYR A 74 12.48 6.62 -3.54
N PHE A 75 13.52 5.97 -4.04
CA PHE A 75 13.36 4.76 -4.85
C PHE A 75 14.62 3.89 -4.79
N GLN A 76 14.42 2.61 -4.50
CA GLN A 76 15.45 1.56 -4.52
C GLN A 76 14.91 0.32 -5.22
N ARG A 77 15.65 -0.17 -6.22
CA ARG A 77 15.30 -1.37 -6.97
C ARG A 77 16.19 -2.52 -6.53
N PRO A 78 15.65 -3.54 -5.85
CA PRO A 78 16.43 -4.70 -5.40
C PRO A 78 16.66 -5.73 -6.51
N THR A 79 15.75 -5.82 -7.50
CA THR A 79 15.80 -6.75 -8.64
C THR A 79 15.22 -6.10 -9.88
N ASP A 80 15.48 -6.64 -11.06
CA ASP A 80 15.00 -6.15 -12.34
C ASP A 80 13.78 -6.93 -12.89
N HIS A 81 13.29 -7.92 -12.14
CA HIS A 81 12.13 -8.72 -12.54
C HIS A 81 11.28 -9.16 -11.35
N VAL A 82 10.00 -9.45 -11.64
CA VAL A 82 9.04 -10.01 -10.68
C VAL A 82 8.99 -11.54 -10.88
N ALA A 83 9.36 -12.28 -9.85
CA ALA A 83 9.31 -13.76 -9.87
C ALA A 83 7.85 -14.25 -9.81
N ARG A 84 7.59 -15.38 -10.47
CA ARG A 84 6.29 -16.06 -10.43
C ARG A 84 6.32 -17.37 -9.66
N SER A 85 7.51 -17.80 -9.29
CA SER A 85 7.76 -18.93 -8.41
C SER A 85 8.72 -18.48 -7.31
N TRP A 86 8.54 -19.01 -6.10
CA TRP A 86 9.48 -18.76 -5.00
C TRP A 86 10.90 -19.23 -5.31
N ASP A 87 11.04 -20.20 -6.22
CA ASP A 87 12.35 -20.69 -6.64
C ASP A 87 13.15 -19.66 -7.45
N ASP A 88 12.46 -18.75 -8.11
CA ASP A 88 13.04 -17.68 -8.93
C ASP A 88 13.33 -16.39 -8.12
N VAL A 89 12.87 -16.30 -6.87
CA VAL A 89 13.16 -15.16 -5.99
C VAL A 89 14.62 -15.23 -5.54
N PRO A 90 15.39 -14.11 -5.57
CA PRO A 90 16.76 -14.08 -5.07
C PRO A 90 16.87 -14.61 -3.64
N GLN A 91 17.88 -15.45 -3.37
CA GLN A 91 17.96 -16.25 -2.13
C GLN A 91 17.90 -15.40 -0.85
N ALA A 92 18.53 -14.23 -0.82
CA ALA A 92 18.50 -13.36 0.35
C ALA A 92 17.06 -12.91 0.67
N MET A 93 16.30 -12.44 -0.34
CA MET A 93 14.91 -12.02 -0.18
C MET A 93 14.00 -13.22 0.14
N LYS A 94 14.23 -14.38 -0.49
CA LYS A 94 13.51 -15.62 -0.21
C LYS A 94 13.63 -15.99 1.26
N THR A 95 14.84 -15.96 1.82
CA THR A 95 15.08 -16.25 3.24
C THR A 95 14.31 -15.30 4.16
N THR A 96 14.21 -14.01 3.80
CA THR A 96 13.40 -13.03 4.53
C THR A 96 11.92 -13.41 4.55
N PHE A 97 11.35 -13.68 3.39
CA PHE A 97 9.94 -14.04 3.30
C PHE A 97 9.62 -15.42 3.90
N GLU A 98 10.58 -16.36 3.86
CA GLU A 98 10.47 -17.65 4.56
C GLU A 98 10.41 -17.45 6.09
N LYS A 99 11.28 -16.62 6.67
CA LYS A 99 11.24 -16.26 8.08
C LYS A 99 9.93 -15.57 8.49
N MET A 100 9.29 -14.85 7.56
CA MET A 100 7.98 -14.25 7.75
C MET A 100 6.82 -15.23 7.54
N GLY A 101 7.08 -16.45 7.12
CA GLY A 101 6.06 -17.48 6.89
C GLY A 101 5.25 -17.32 5.60
N VAL A 102 5.65 -16.45 4.68
CA VAL A 102 4.89 -16.11 3.48
C VAL A 102 4.66 -17.31 2.55
N PRO A 103 5.67 -18.14 2.18
CA PRO A 103 5.45 -19.26 1.27
C PRO A 103 4.51 -20.34 1.85
N GLU A 104 4.52 -20.52 3.17
CA GLU A 104 3.65 -21.47 3.84
C GLU A 104 2.20 -20.98 3.87
N ALA A 105 1.99 -19.70 4.19
CA ALA A 105 0.68 -19.06 4.20
C ALA A 105 0.03 -19.12 2.81
N GLU A 106 0.79 -18.81 1.73
CA GLU A 106 0.31 -18.87 0.36
C GLU A 106 -0.20 -20.27 -0.01
N ARG A 107 0.62 -21.30 0.25
CA ARG A 107 0.24 -22.69 -0.10
C ARG A 107 -1.00 -23.18 0.63
N LYS A 108 -1.21 -22.77 1.88
CA LYS A 108 -2.28 -23.30 2.73
C LYS A 108 -3.58 -22.51 2.68
N TYR A 109 -3.50 -21.19 2.60
CA TYR A 109 -4.64 -20.34 2.96
C TYR A 109 -5.01 -19.29 1.91
N LEU A 110 -4.10 -18.93 1.00
CA LEU A 110 -4.30 -17.80 0.11
C LEU A 110 -4.77 -18.20 -1.29
N ALA A 111 -5.52 -17.31 -1.90
CA ALA A 111 -5.91 -17.39 -3.30
C ALA A 111 -4.84 -16.80 -4.24
N GLY A 112 -4.03 -15.89 -3.73
CA GLY A 112 -2.88 -15.29 -4.39
C GLY A 112 -2.03 -14.52 -3.40
N ALA A 113 -0.75 -14.31 -3.73
CA ALA A 113 0.19 -13.57 -2.92
C ALA A 113 1.09 -12.67 -3.77
N THR A 114 1.42 -11.49 -3.22
CA THR A 114 2.52 -10.66 -3.70
C THR A 114 3.49 -10.38 -2.57
N ALA A 115 4.74 -10.15 -2.91
CA ALA A 115 5.77 -9.76 -1.95
C ALA A 115 6.56 -8.58 -2.51
N GLN A 116 6.56 -7.46 -1.78
CA GLN A 116 7.32 -6.26 -2.08
C GLN A 116 8.51 -6.15 -1.13
N TYR A 117 9.65 -5.83 -1.72
CA TYR A 117 10.89 -5.57 -1.01
C TYR A 117 11.42 -4.21 -1.45
N GLU A 118 11.57 -3.27 -0.53
CA GLU A 118 11.83 -1.85 -0.81
C GLU A 118 10.75 -1.23 -1.72
N SER A 119 11.18 -0.67 -2.85
CA SER A 119 10.29 0.00 -3.80
C SER A 119 9.67 -0.91 -4.86
N GLU A 120 9.99 -2.21 -4.88
CA GLU A 120 9.56 -3.09 -5.98
C GLU A 120 8.89 -4.36 -5.48
N VAL A 121 7.85 -4.80 -6.19
CA VAL A 121 7.29 -6.14 -6.03
C VAL A 121 8.26 -7.14 -6.64
N VAL A 122 8.69 -8.11 -5.84
CA VAL A 122 9.70 -9.12 -6.22
C VAL A 122 9.08 -10.49 -6.50
N TYR A 123 7.85 -10.69 -6.06
CA TYR A 123 7.09 -11.92 -6.26
C TYR A 123 5.60 -11.63 -6.45
N ALA A 124 4.96 -12.31 -7.41
CA ALA A 124 3.51 -12.23 -7.60
C ALA A 124 2.94 -13.53 -8.16
N ASN A 125 1.90 -14.05 -7.52
CA ASN A 125 1.18 -15.25 -7.96
C ASN A 125 -0.32 -15.15 -7.67
N LEU A 126 -1.13 -15.72 -8.57
CA LEU A 126 -2.59 -15.85 -8.42
C LEU A 126 -3.00 -17.26 -8.85
N LYS A 127 -3.87 -17.91 -8.07
CA LYS A 127 -4.42 -19.23 -8.44
C LYS A 127 -5.12 -19.17 -9.80
N ARG A 128 -4.86 -20.18 -10.64
CA ARG A 128 -5.32 -20.22 -12.04
C ARG A 128 -6.85 -20.10 -12.17
N ASP A 129 -7.60 -20.67 -11.24
CA ASP A 129 -9.06 -20.66 -11.32
C ASP A 129 -9.63 -19.24 -11.11
N LEU A 130 -9.03 -18.42 -10.27
CA LEU A 130 -9.39 -17.02 -10.11
C LEU A 130 -9.00 -16.18 -11.33
N SER A 131 -7.81 -16.43 -11.87
CA SER A 131 -7.38 -15.78 -13.12
C SER A 131 -8.32 -16.13 -14.30
N ARG A 132 -8.82 -17.37 -14.40
CA ARG A 132 -9.81 -17.77 -15.43
C ARG A 132 -11.16 -17.09 -15.26
N GLN A 133 -11.54 -16.73 -14.04
CA GLN A 133 -12.74 -15.96 -13.74
C GLN A 133 -12.55 -14.46 -14.03
N GLY A 134 -11.38 -14.05 -14.48
CA GLY A 134 -11.07 -12.66 -14.83
C GLY A 134 -10.60 -11.79 -13.67
N ILE A 135 -10.35 -12.36 -12.48
CA ILE A 135 -9.71 -11.60 -11.39
C ILE A 135 -8.31 -11.21 -11.80
N ILE A 136 -7.99 -9.93 -11.62
CA ILE A 136 -6.65 -9.39 -11.80
C ILE A 136 -6.08 -9.13 -10.41
N PHE A 137 -4.88 -9.65 -10.16
CA PHE A 137 -4.10 -9.41 -8.96
C PHE A 137 -2.63 -9.31 -9.32
N MET A 138 -2.07 -8.13 -9.22
CA MET A 138 -0.69 -7.84 -9.61
C MET A 138 -0.20 -6.57 -8.89
N ASP A 139 1.03 -6.19 -9.12
CA ASP A 139 1.54 -4.88 -8.70
C ASP A 139 0.95 -3.76 -9.56
N THR A 140 0.87 -2.56 -8.97
CA THR A 140 0.26 -1.41 -9.65
C THR A 140 1.11 -0.92 -10.83
N ASP A 141 2.43 -1.07 -10.79
CA ASP A 141 3.31 -0.74 -11.92
C ASP A 141 2.98 -1.57 -13.16
N THR A 142 2.80 -2.89 -12.96
CA THR A 142 2.36 -3.80 -14.03
C THR A 142 0.95 -3.46 -14.51
N ALA A 143 0.04 -3.05 -13.62
CA ALA A 143 -1.32 -2.66 -13.98
C ALA A 143 -1.35 -1.40 -14.87
N VAL A 144 -0.52 -0.40 -14.61
CA VAL A 144 -0.36 0.80 -15.46
C VAL A 144 -0.02 0.41 -16.90
N GLN A 145 0.78 -0.63 -17.07
CA GLN A 145 1.22 -1.11 -18.39
C GLN A 145 0.15 -1.97 -19.09
N LYS A 146 -0.48 -2.88 -18.36
CA LYS A 146 -1.34 -3.93 -18.92
C LYS A 146 -2.82 -3.59 -18.92
N HIS A 147 -3.26 -2.74 -18.00
CA HIS A 147 -4.66 -2.35 -17.80
C HIS A 147 -4.81 -0.82 -17.67
N PRO A 148 -4.19 -0.03 -18.59
CA PRO A 148 -4.17 1.42 -18.50
C PRO A 148 -5.56 2.06 -18.49
N GLU A 149 -6.56 1.43 -19.12
CA GLU A 149 -7.94 1.92 -19.16
C GLU A 149 -8.58 1.89 -17.77
N ILE A 150 -8.39 0.81 -16.99
CA ILE A 150 -8.92 0.71 -15.63
C ILE A 150 -8.15 1.64 -14.70
N VAL A 151 -6.80 1.63 -14.79
CA VAL A 151 -5.98 2.49 -13.94
C VAL A 151 -6.31 3.97 -14.17
N LYS A 152 -6.44 4.43 -15.41
CA LYS A 152 -6.81 5.83 -15.72
C LYS A 152 -8.16 6.23 -15.15
N GLN A 153 -9.11 5.29 -15.11
CA GLN A 153 -10.45 5.56 -14.60
C GLN A 153 -10.46 5.83 -13.09
N TYR A 154 -9.63 5.15 -12.33
CA TYR A 154 -9.73 5.12 -10.87
C TYR A 154 -8.54 5.75 -10.14
N PHE A 155 -7.34 5.71 -10.71
CA PHE A 155 -6.12 6.17 -10.05
C PHE A 155 -6.16 7.66 -9.71
N ALA A 156 -5.88 7.99 -8.45
CA ALA A 156 -5.86 9.33 -7.90
C ALA A 156 -7.20 10.08 -8.02
N THR A 157 -8.33 9.37 -8.10
CA THR A 157 -9.68 9.96 -8.17
C THR A 157 -10.39 10.02 -6.83
N LEU A 158 -10.01 9.16 -5.89
CA LEU A 158 -10.56 9.12 -4.53
C LEU A 158 -9.61 9.73 -3.51
N VAL A 159 -8.30 9.54 -3.69
CA VAL A 159 -7.24 10.24 -2.95
C VAL A 159 -6.49 11.15 -3.91
N HIS A 160 -6.91 12.40 -4.01
CA HIS A 160 -6.26 13.40 -4.85
C HIS A 160 -4.90 13.84 -4.29
N PRO A 161 -3.93 14.23 -5.14
CA PRO A 161 -2.64 14.75 -4.69
C PRO A 161 -2.73 16.01 -3.80
N ASP A 162 -3.79 16.80 -3.94
CA ASP A 162 -4.03 18.01 -3.15
C ASP A 162 -4.64 17.75 -1.76
N ASP A 163 -4.92 16.49 -1.43
CA ASP A 163 -5.54 16.11 -0.16
C ASP A 163 -4.65 16.38 1.06
N ASN A 164 -3.41 15.99 0.97
CA ASN A 164 -2.38 16.22 1.97
C ASN A 164 -0.98 16.00 1.38
N ILE A 165 0.06 16.46 2.10
CA ILE A 165 1.45 16.40 1.64
C ILE A 165 1.92 14.95 1.34
N PHE A 166 1.46 13.94 2.11
CA PHE A 166 1.84 12.54 1.92
C PHE A 166 1.13 11.92 0.73
N ALA A 167 -0.11 12.33 0.43
CA ALA A 167 -0.82 11.95 -0.80
C ALA A 167 -0.15 12.54 -2.04
N ALA A 168 0.27 13.81 -1.98
CA ALA A 168 1.05 14.45 -3.05
C ALA A 168 2.39 13.74 -3.25
N LEU A 169 3.13 13.51 -2.16
CA LEU A 169 4.41 12.82 -2.17
C LEU A 169 4.29 11.42 -2.74
N ASN A 170 3.36 10.61 -2.23
CA ASN A 170 3.11 9.27 -2.76
C ASN A 170 2.81 9.35 -4.27
N THR A 171 1.88 10.19 -4.70
CA THR A 171 1.51 10.30 -6.12
C THR A 171 2.69 10.68 -7.01
N ALA A 172 3.64 11.47 -6.51
CA ALA A 172 4.86 11.83 -7.23
C ALA A 172 5.86 10.67 -7.36
N VAL A 173 6.02 9.84 -6.31
CA VAL A 173 7.13 8.87 -6.22
C VAL A 173 6.70 7.41 -5.99
N TRP A 174 5.40 7.10 -6.03
CA TRP A 174 4.90 5.76 -5.75
C TRP A 174 5.60 4.67 -6.57
N SER A 175 5.72 3.51 -5.97
CA SER A 175 6.31 2.32 -6.58
C SER A 175 5.73 1.07 -5.94
N GLY A 176 5.44 0.05 -6.75
CA GLY A 176 4.84 -1.18 -6.27
C GLY A 176 3.39 -0.98 -5.82
N GLY A 177 3.07 -1.56 -4.67
CA GLY A 177 1.69 -1.64 -4.19
C GLY A 177 0.89 -2.74 -4.89
N THR A 178 -0.42 -2.71 -4.71
CA THR A 178 -1.30 -3.80 -5.15
C THR A 178 -2.40 -3.28 -6.06
N PHE A 179 -2.60 -3.93 -7.19
CA PHE A 179 -3.76 -3.74 -8.06
C PHE A 179 -4.65 -4.97 -8.02
N ILE A 180 -5.93 -4.78 -7.67
CA ILE A 180 -6.96 -5.82 -7.69
C ILE A 180 -8.14 -5.32 -8.50
N TYR A 181 -8.58 -6.15 -9.46
CA TYR A 181 -9.85 -5.97 -10.15
C TYR A 181 -10.64 -7.27 -10.06
N VAL A 182 -11.87 -7.20 -9.53
CA VAL A 182 -12.77 -8.33 -9.40
C VAL A 182 -13.98 -8.10 -10.29
N PRO A 183 -14.17 -8.90 -11.36
CA PRO A 183 -15.27 -8.72 -12.30
C PRO A 183 -16.64 -8.94 -11.66
N LYS A 184 -17.66 -8.39 -12.30
CA LYS A 184 -19.07 -8.48 -11.87
C LYS A 184 -19.49 -9.91 -11.52
N GLY A 185 -20.06 -10.06 -10.31
CA GLY A 185 -20.57 -11.32 -9.79
C GLY A 185 -19.52 -12.38 -9.46
N VAL A 186 -18.25 -12.04 -9.50
CA VAL A 186 -17.15 -12.97 -9.17
C VAL A 186 -16.80 -12.88 -7.69
N HIS A 187 -16.61 -14.03 -7.05
CA HIS A 187 -16.26 -14.11 -5.63
C HIS A 187 -14.91 -14.77 -5.44
N ALA A 188 -14.00 -14.10 -4.73
CA ALA A 188 -12.74 -14.69 -4.32
C ALA A 188 -12.95 -15.47 -3.02
N ASP A 189 -13.00 -16.82 -3.10
CA ASP A 189 -13.31 -17.69 -1.96
C ASP A 189 -12.26 -17.70 -0.85
N ALA A 190 -11.01 -17.35 -1.18
CA ALA A 190 -9.90 -17.25 -0.24
C ALA A 190 -9.23 -15.88 -0.36
N PRO A 191 -8.55 -15.40 0.70
CA PRO A 191 -7.92 -14.09 0.69
C PRO A 191 -6.82 -13.97 -0.36
N LEU A 192 -6.70 -12.78 -0.94
CA LEU A 192 -5.51 -12.29 -1.62
C LEU A 192 -4.65 -11.57 -0.59
N GLN A 193 -3.33 -11.75 -0.64
CA GLN A 193 -2.45 -11.13 0.34
C GLN A 193 -1.21 -10.49 -0.28
N SER A 194 -0.85 -9.30 0.20
CA SER A 194 0.41 -8.65 -0.10
C SER A 194 1.28 -8.52 1.15
N PHE A 195 2.57 -8.72 0.98
CA PHE A 195 3.58 -8.58 2.01
C PHE A 195 4.55 -7.47 1.64
N PHE A 196 4.73 -6.51 2.55
CA PHE A 196 5.59 -5.36 2.37
C PHE A 196 6.75 -5.39 3.37
N ARG A 197 7.96 -5.28 2.85
CA ARG A 197 9.17 -5.24 3.65
C ARG A 197 10.01 -4.04 3.28
N ILE A 198 10.21 -3.11 4.21
CA ILE A 198 11.32 -2.16 4.17
C ILE A 198 12.54 -2.90 4.71
N ASN A 199 13.71 -2.77 4.08
CA ASN A 199 14.92 -3.42 4.56
C ASN A 199 16.11 -2.46 4.71
N ALA A 200 16.08 -1.26 4.13
CA ALA A 200 17.13 -0.27 4.22
C ALA A 200 16.76 0.88 5.17
N GLU A 201 17.78 1.50 5.77
CA GLU A 201 17.64 2.73 6.54
C GLU A 201 17.61 3.97 5.64
N ASN A 202 17.10 5.10 6.14
CA ASN A 202 16.98 6.36 5.41
C ASN A 202 16.22 6.21 4.08
N THR A 203 15.21 5.36 4.06
CA THR A 203 14.47 5.03 2.85
C THR A 203 12.98 5.31 3.03
N GLY A 204 12.34 5.74 1.94
CA GLY A 204 10.88 5.82 1.84
C GLY A 204 10.32 4.64 1.03
N GLN A 205 9.25 4.03 1.53
CA GLN A 205 8.40 3.10 0.79
C GLN A 205 7.06 3.78 0.51
N PHE A 206 6.73 3.92 -0.77
CA PHE A 206 5.59 4.71 -1.25
C PHE A 206 4.68 3.82 -2.09
N GLU A 207 4.07 2.83 -1.48
CA GLU A 207 3.18 1.91 -2.20
C GLU A 207 1.87 2.58 -2.61
N ARG A 208 1.33 2.15 -3.75
CA ARG A 208 0.05 2.60 -4.26
C ARG A 208 -0.87 1.41 -4.51
N THR A 209 -1.90 1.27 -3.68
CA THR A 209 -2.88 0.19 -3.80
C THR A 209 -4.18 0.70 -4.40
N LEU A 210 -4.66 0.00 -5.44
CA LEU A 210 -5.91 0.29 -6.12
C LEU A 210 -6.74 -0.99 -6.22
N ILE A 211 -7.95 -0.98 -5.64
CA ILE A 211 -8.87 -2.11 -5.63
C ILE A 211 -10.20 -1.69 -6.23
N VAL A 212 -10.65 -2.43 -7.24
CA VAL A 212 -11.96 -2.25 -7.87
C VAL A 212 -12.74 -3.55 -7.78
N VAL A 213 -13.90 -3.51 -7.12
CA VAL A 213 -14.79 -4.66 -6.93
C VAL A 213 -16.11 -4.37 -7.60
N GLU A 214 -16.34 -5.01 -8.74
CA GLU A 214 -17.50 -4.76 -9.60
C GLU A 214 -18.82 -5.28 -9.00
N ASP A 215 -19.95 -4.91 -9.64
CA ASP A 215 -21.30 -5.22 -9.17
C ASP A 215 -21.47 -6.64 -8.66
N GLY A 216 -21.90 -6.80 -7.39
CA GLY A 216 -22.18 -8.09 -6.77
C GLY A 216 -20.96 -8.99 -6.57
N ALA A 217 -19.76 -8.49 -6.82
CA ALA A 217 -18.51 -9.24 -6.60
C ALA A 217 -18.04 -9.18 -5.14
N SER A 218 -17.08 -10.03 -4.77
CA SER A 218 -16.53 -9.99 -3.42
C SER A 218 -15.05 -10.37 -3.35
N VAL A 219 -14.33 -9.69 -2.44
CA VAL A 219 -12.92 -9.97 -2.15
C VAL A 219 -12.58 -9.71 -0.68
N ASN A 220 -11.72 -10.58 -0.14
CA ASN A 220 -10.97 -10.34 1.08
C ASN A 220 -9.51 -10.11 0.70
N TYR A 221 -8.97 -8.96 1.06
CA TYR A 221 -7.57 -8.62 0.87
C TYR A 221 -6.88 -8.42 2.20
N VAL A 222 -5.66 -8.94 2.32
CA VAL A 222 -4.83 -8.84 3.52
C VAL A 222 -3.50 -8.22 3.18
N GLU A 223 -3.06 -7.28 3.97
CA GLU A 223 -1.78 -6.60 3.85
C GLU A 223 -0.96 -6.80 5.11
N GLY A 224 0.26 -7.25 4.95
CA GLY A 224 1.22 -7.41 6.04
C GLY A 224 2.46 -6.56 5.82
N CYS A 225 2.80 -5.71 6.81
CA CYS A 225 3.92 -4.78 6.69
C CYS A 225 4.93 -4.98 7.83
N THR A 226 6.21 -5.02 7.49
CA THR A 226 7.31 -5.14 8.48
C THR A 226 8.54 -4.34 8.07
N ALA A 227 9.39 -3.98 9.05
CA ALA A 227 10.69 -3.36 8.82
C ALA A 227 11.73 -3.86 9.85
N PRO A 228 13.03 -3.85 9.55
CA PRO A 228 14.10 -4.10 10.52
C PRO A 228 14.22 -2.92 11.50
N VAL A 229 15.02 -3.14 12.55
CA VAL A 229 15.38 -2.07 13.49
C VAL A 229 16.68 -1.44 13.05
N TYR A 230 16.65 -0.14 12.77
CA TYR A 230 17.79 0.69 12.44
C TYR A 230 17.92 1.88 13.41
N SER A 231 19.08 2.56 13.41
CA SER A 231 19.29 3.81 14.14
C SER A 231 18.64 5.01 13.44
N GLU A 232 18.56 4.94 12.12
CA GLU A 232 18.00 6.00 11.30
C GLU A 232 16.53 5.73 10.98
N ASP A 233 15.79 6.81 10.77
CA ASP A 233 14.36 6.74 10.49
C ASP A 233 14.06 6.29 9.05
N SER A 234 12.93 5.62 8.88
CA SER A 234 12.37 5.24 7.59
C SER A 234 10.93 5.73 7.49
N LEU A 235 10.48 6.01 6.27
CA LEU A 235 9.12 6.47 6.00
C LEU A 235 8.34 5.42 5.21
N HIS A 236 7.17 5.05 5.73
CA HIS A 236 6.14 4.35 4.98
C HIS A 236 4.98 5.33 4.72
N ALA A 237 4.77 5.71 3.48
CA ALA A 237 3.70 6.63 3.08
C ALA A 237 2.88 6.02 1.94
N ALA A 238 1.92 5.16 2.31
CA ALA A 238 1.05 4.47 1.37
C ALA A 238 -0.19 5.30 1.02
N VAL A 239 -0.69 5.07 -0.20
CA VAL A 239 -2.01 5.52 -0.60
C VAL A 239 -2.83 4.33 -1.09
N VAL A 240 -4.05 4.19 -0.53
CA VAL A 240 -4.98 3.11 -0.84
C VAL A 240 -6.30 3.69 -1.31
N GLU A 241 -6.75 3.25 -2.49
CA GLU A 241 -8.05 3.60 -3.06
C GLU A 241 -8.86 2.32 -3.32
N VAL A 242 -10.08 2.25 -2.79
CA VAL A 242 -10.97 1.08 -2.93
C VAL A 242 -12.33 1.52 -3.46
N PHE A 243 -12.74 0.93 -4.56
CA PHE A 243 -14.04 1.17 -5.21
C PHE A 243 -14.91 -0.07 -5.10
N VAL A 244 -16.03 0.04 -4.37
CA VAL A 244 -16.96 -1.07 -4.12
C VAL A 244 -18.28 -0.75 -4.81
N HIS A 245 -18.49 -1.34 -5.99
CA HIS A 245 -19.65 -1.12 -6.85
C HIS A 245 -20.94 -1.74 -6.28
N PRO A 246 -22.12 -1.54 -6.90
CA PRO A 246 -23.39 -1.91 -6.30
C PRO A 246 -23.44 -3.38 -5.84
N ASN A 247 -23.94 -3.61 -4.61
CA ASN A 247 -24.08 -4.93 -3.98
C ASN A 247 -22.76 -5.74 -3.83
N ALA A 248 -21.61 -5.10 -4.06
CA ALA A 248 -20.31 -5.75 -3.88
C ALA A 248 -19.84 -5.71 -2.41
N PHE A 249 -18.87 -6.55 -2.11
CA PHE A 249 -18.26 -6.64 -0.78
C PHE A 249 -16.74 -6.57 -0.89
N CYS A 250 -16.13 -5.72 -0.08
CA CYS A 250 -14.68 -5.68 0.10
C CYS A 250 -14.31 -5.63 1.58
N ARG A 251 -13.47 -6.55 2.02
CA ARG A 251 -12.76 -6.43 3.30
C ARG A 251 -11.28 -6.23 3.03
N TYR A 252 -10.74 -5.16 3.59
CA TYR A 252 -9.31 -4.86 3.56
C TYR A 252 -8.76 -4.97 4.97
N THR A 253 -7.89 -5.94 5.18
CA THR A 253 -7.24 -6.18 6.48
C THR A 253 -5.78 -5.75 6.39
N THR A 254 -5.32 -4.89 7.30
CA THR A 254 -3.91 -4.51 7.41
C THR A 254 -3.35 -5.00 8.75
N ILE A 255 -2.19 -5.64 8.71
CA ILE A 255 -1.41 -5.95 9.92
C ILE A 255 -0.06 -5.26 9.76
N GLN A 256 0.12 -4.15 10.47
CA GLN A 256 1.35 -3.38 10.46
C GLN A 256 2.13 -3.69 11.73
N ASN A 257 3.28 -4.30 11.57
CA ASN A 257 4.21 -4.61 12.65
C ASN A 257 5.56 -3.96 12.35
N TRP A 258 5.59 -2.64 12.56
CA TRP A 258 6.76 -1.81 12.28
C TRP A 258 7.73 -1.76 13.45
N SER A 259 9.00 -1.61 13.13
CA SER A 259 10.05 -1.25 14.10
C SER A 259 9.88 0.20 14.57
N SER A 260 10.52 0.52 15.69
CA SER A 260 10.40 1.83 16.38
C SER A 260 11.10 3.00 15.68
N ASN A 261 11.65 2.81 14.50
CA ASN A 261 12.27 3.84 13.65
C ASN A 261 11.43 4.17 12.40
N VAL A 262 10.21 3.64 12.28
CA VAL A 262 9.37 3.85 11.09
C VAL A 262 8.30 4.91 11.37
N TYR A 263 8.21 5.90 10.48
CA TYR A 263 7.02 6.75 10.34
C TYR A 263 6.05 6.08 9.37
N SER A 264 4.86 5.72 9.84
CA SER A 264 3.79 5.12 9.04
C SER A 264 2.68 6.14 8.82
N LEU A 265 2.71 6.81 7.66
CA LEU A 265 1.84 7.94 7.33
C LEU A 265 1.02 7.59 6.09
N GLU A 266 -0.22 7.14 6.30
CA GLU A 266 -1.02 6.54 5.26
C GLU A 266 -2.32 7.28 4.98
N THR A 267 -2.71 7.35 3.70
CA THR A 267 -4.01 7.84 3.27
C THR A 267 -4.80 6.71 2.64
N LYS A 268 -5.87 6.24 3.32
CA LYS A 268 -6.74 5.15 2.84
C LYS A 268 -8.16 5.65 2.66
N ARG A 269 -8.72 5.45 1.46
CA ARG A 269 -10.12 5.80 1.15
C ARG A 269 -10.83 4.72 0.38
N ALA A 270 -12.09 4.53 0.74
CA ALA A 270 -13.00 3.67 0.01
C ALA A 270 -14.27 4.42 -0.35
N GLU A 271 -14.88 3.98 -1.43
CA GLU A 271 -16.18 4.37 -1.89
C GLU A 271 -17.08 3.16 -1.94
N ALA A 272 -18.29 3.24 -1.36
CA ALA A 272 -19.28 2.18 -1.38
C ALA A 272 -20.56 2.69 -2.06
N GLU A 273 -20.94 2.02 -3.15
CA GLU A 273 -22.15 2.31 -3.91
C GLU A 273 -23.39 1.61 -3.33
N ALA A 274 -24.52 1.63 -4.06
CA ALA A 274 -25.81 1.13 -3.57
C ALA A 274 -25.71 -0.34 -3.10
N GLY A 275 -26.11 -0.62 -1.84
CA GLY A 275 -26.06 -1.96 -1.25
C GLY A 275 -24.68 -2.54 -1.03
N ALA A 276 -23.62 -1.81 -1.38
CA ALA A 276 -22.24 -2.25 -1.20
C ALA A 276 -21.81 -2.26 0.27
N THR A 277 -20.86 -3.10 0.59
CA THR A 277 -20.27 -3.19 1.94
C THR A 277 -18.75 -3.08 1.86
N MET A 278 -18.19 -2.13 2.60
CA MET A 278 -16.75 -1.96 2.77
C MET A 278 -16.35 -2.13 4.24
N GLU A 279 -15.35 -2.96 4.48
CA GLU A 279 -14.81 -3.19 5.81
C GLU A 279 -13.29 -2.93 5.86
N TRP A 280 -12.88 -2.02 6.74
CA TRP A 280 -11.48 -1.86 7.14
C TRP A 280 -11.23 -2.63 8.44
N VAL A 281 -10.17 -3.44 8.46
CA VAL A 281 -9.70 -4.14 9.65
C VAL A 281 -8.21 -3.84 9.83
N ASP A 282 -7.85 -3.15 10.90
CA ASP A 282 -6.49 -2.66 11.12
C ASP A 282 -5.89 -3.17 12.43
N GLY A 283 -4.71 -3.77 12.32
CA GLY A 283 -3.81 -4.03 13.45
C GLY A 283 -2.57 -3.14 13.34
N ASN A 284 -2.41 -2.16 14.24
CA ASN A 284 -1.30 -1.23 14.26
C ASN A 284 -0.39 -1.55 15.44
N LEU A 285 0.77 -2.15 15.16
CA LEU A 285 1.74 -2.58 16.14
C LEU A 285 3.08 -1.91 15.86
N GLY A 286 3.69 -1.30 16.88
CA GLY A 286 4.99 -0.64 16.75
C GLY A 286 4.90 0.71 16.03
N SER A 287 5.86 0.99 15.15
CA SER A 287 6.24 2.26 14.52
C SER A 287 6.78 3.31 15.52
N LYS A 288 7.48 4.32 15.03
CA LYS A 288 7.83 5.54 15.79
C LYS A 288 6.62 6.46 15.88
N VAL A 289 6.02 6.69 14.71
CA VAL A 289 4.80 7.48 14.56
C VAL A 289 3.88 6.78 13.58
N THR A 290 2.60 6.62 13.94
CA THR A 290 1.55 6.23 13.02
C THR A 290 0.53 7.35 12.88
N MET A 291 0.22 7.74 11.65
CA MET A 291 -0.85 8.69 11.34
C MET A 291 -1.70 8.10 10.22
N LYS A 292 -2.91 7.62 10.57
CA LYS A 292 -3.75 6.88 9.63
C LYS A 292 -5.23 7.02 9.96
N TYR A 293 -6.01 7.53 8.99
CA TYR A 293 -7.45 7.77 9.12
C TYR A 293 -8.23 7.18 7.95
N PRO A 294 -8.42 5.84 7.87
CA PRO A 294 -9.20 5.23 6.81
C PRO A 294 -10.61 5.82 6.73
N SER A 295 -11.04 6.12 5.51
CA SER A 295 -12.33 6.74 5.26
C SER A 295 -13.18 5.87 4.35
N ILE A 296 -14.54 5.91 4.53
CA ILE A 296 -15.50 5.31 3.62
C ILE A 296 -16.52 6.35 3.21
N TYR A 297 -16.65 6.61 1.91
CA TYR A 297 -17.74 7.39 1.34
C TYR A 297 -18.91 6.45 1.02
N LEU A 298 -19.99 6.54 1.79
CA LEU A 298 -21.21 5.76 1.60
C LEU A 298 -22.10 6.49 0.60
N ARG A 299 -21.80 6.33 -0.71
CA ARG A 299 -22.41 7.10 -1.81
C ARG A 299 -23.72 6.56 -2.31
N GLY A 300 -23.97 5.28 -2.14
CA GLY A 300 -25.18 4.65 -2.62
C GLY A 300 -26.18 4.32 -1.50
N ARG A 301 -27.48 4.24 -1.85
CA ARG A 301 -28.53 3.82 -0.92
C ARG A 301 -28.18 2.48 -0.29
N GLU A 302 -28.36 2.35 1.05
CA GLU A 302 -28.10 1.11 1.81
C GLU A 302 -26.64 0.67 1.82
N ALA A 303 -25.69 1.51 1.40
CA ALA A 303 -24.26 1.22 1.55
C ALA A 303 -23.88 1.07 3.04
N LYS A 304 -22.93 0.17 3.31
CA LYS A 304 -22.45 -0.15 4.66
C LYS A 304 -20.96 0.02 4.77
N GLY A 305 -20.51 0.61 5.87
CA GLY A 305 -19.10 0.79 6.20
C GLY A 305 -18.78 0.30 7.59
N THR A 306 -17.71 -0.46 7.76
CA THR A 306 -17.24 -0.92 9.07
C THR A 306 -15.76 -0.61 9.22
N MET A 307 -15.36 -0.16 10.41
CA MET A 307 -13.96 -0.05 10.81
C MET A 307 -13.74 -0.80 12.12
N LEU A 308 -12.83 -1.75 12.11
CA LEU A 308 -12.30 -2.40 13.31
C LEU A 308 -10.80 -2.13 13.37
N SER A 309 -10.35 -1.36 14.37
CA SER A 309 -8.94 -1.02 14.53
C SER A 309 -8.45 -1.37 15.92
N ILE A 310 -7.27 -1.97 15.97
CA ILE A 310 -6.50 -2.21 17.19
C ILE A 310 -5.18 -1.46 17.06
N ALA A 311 -4.88 -0.58 18.00
CA ALA A 311 -3.60 0.10 18.12
C ALA A 311 -2.92 -0.34 19.42
N PHE A 312 -1.68 -0.80 19.33
CA PHE A 312 -0.90 -1.21 20.48
C PHE A 312 0.42 -0.46 20.51
N ALA A 313 0.56 0.44 21.49
CA ALA A 313 1.76 1.22 21.74
C ALA A 313 2.53 0.64 22.93
N ASN A 314 3.84 0.38 22.74
CA ASN A 314 4.73 -0.08 23.78
C ASN A 314 6.06 0.69 23.72
N GLY A 315 6.25 1.63 24.62
CA GLY A 315 7.40 2.53 24.67
C GLY A 315 7.12 3.92 24.10
N PRO A 316 8.16 4.64 23.68
CA PRO A 316 8.04 6.02 23.17
C PRO A 316 7.59 6.03 21.69
N ILE A 317 6.37 5.59 21.45
CA ILE A 317 5.74 5.57 20.13
C ILE A 317 4.43 6.37 20.18
N ASP A 318 4.11 7.01 19.07
CA ASP A 318 2.92 7.82 18.93
C ASP A 318 2.01 7.23 17.84
N GLN A 319 0.77 6.88 18.22
CA GLN A 319 -0.19 6.29 17.29
C GLN A 319 -1.47 7.12 17.27
N ASP A 320 -1.64 7.87 16.20
CA ASP A 320 -2.87 8.60 15.91
C ASP A 320 -3.62 7.88 14.79
N THR A 321 -4.58 7.06 15.19
CA THR A 321 -5.39 6.27 14.28
C THR A 321 -6.87 6.54 14.52
N GLY A 322 -7.63 6.61 13.44
CA GLY A 322 -9.07 6.88 13.52
C GLY A 322 -9.82 6.36 12.31
N ALA A 323 -11.10 6.71 12.22
CA ALA A 323 -11.95 6.36 11.09
C ALA A 323 -12.86 7.53 10.71
N ARG A 324 -13.20 7.62 9.42
CA ARG A 324 -14.16 8.60 8.91
C ARG A 324 -15.21 7.90 8.07
N MET A 325 -16.48 8.04 8.46
CA MET A 325 -17.62 7.55 7.69
C MET A 325 -18.40 8.74 7.14
N ILE A 326 -18.48 8.84 5.83
CA ILE A 326 -19.12 9.96 5.15
C ILE A 326 -20.41 9.46 4.48
N HIS A 327 -21.55 9.70 5.15
CA HIS A 327 -22.87 9.31 4.69
C HIS A 327 -23.38 10.31 3.64
N GLN A 328 -23.45 9.89 2.38
CA GLN A 328 -23.88 10.74 1.25
C GLN A 328 -25.20 10.30 0.62
N ALA A 329 -25.72 9.13 1.04
CA ALA A 329 -26.98 8.58 0.53
C ALA A 329 -27.91 8.14 1.68
N PRO A 330 -29.22 7.97 1.42
CA PRO A 330 -30.15 7.52 2.45
C PRO A 330 -29.96 6.06 2.82
N HIS A 331 -30.34 5.71 4.07
CA HIS A 331 -30.29 4.36 4.62
C HIS A 331 -28.90 3.71 4.65
N THR A 332 -27.85 4.52 4.68
CA THR A 332 -26.48 4.03 4.88
C THR A 332 -26.19 3.73 6.34
N HIS A 333 -25.32 2.75 6.59
CA HIS A 333 -24.97 2.27 7.92
C HIS A 333 -23.45 2.27 8.14
N SER A 334 -23.01 2.57 9.37
CA SER A 334 -21.61 2.46 9.79
C SER A 334 -21.49 1.99 11.25
#